data_72208de87d17bd933a35d0cb241e3f3c
#
_entry.id   72208de87d17bd933a35d0cb241e3f3c
#
_cell.length_a   1.000
_cell.length_b   1.000
_cell.length_c   1.000
_cell.angle_alpha   90.00
_cell.angle_beta   90.00
_cell.angle_gamma   90.00
#
_symmetry.space_group_name_H-M   'P 1'
#
loop_
_entity.id
_entity.type
_entity.pdbx_description
1 polymer ?
#
loop_
_entity_poly.entity_id
_entity_poly.type
_entity_poly.pdbx_seq_one_letter_code
_entity_poly.pdbx_strand_id
1 'polypeptide(L)'
;MKRLVIFLAIAVVATPVWAQQPAAADEPKPRLDIYGFAMLDFGYNFTSINPNWFDTMRVTRLPKFDEEFGKDGTVFAGVRQSRLGVKGFTPTKLGELQTTFEFELFGTGADEGQTTFRLRHAYGELGRFGAGQTWSPFSDTDVFPNSVEYFGPTGIAWFRNVQLRYTAMKKENSSLVIALERPGASGDQGIYDDRIELDGIHGRFPAPDISAAYRAGGKWGYARAAGLLRWIYWDDVLDDNVDLSGNATGWGLNLTSGINAGENNVIRVGLVFGEGIQNAMNDSPVDIGIQANFGDPARPLVGEPLPIVAWSAFLDHKWNDRFTSAVGYSRQDIDNTDAQEPDAFKTGQYALGNLLYAPVPGVMVGGELQWGRRESFQDPFIGDGFKVQFVFKYNFSASIGGK
;
A
#
# COMPACT_ATOMS: atom_id res chain seq x y z
N MET A 1 -22.84 -13.33 32.82
CA MET A 1 -22.45 -12.01 33.36
C MET A 1 -22.64 -10.95 32.27
N LYS A 2 -23.51 -9.96 32.45
CA LYS A 2 -23.85 -8.96 31.41
C LYS A 2 -22.68 -8.00 31.23
N ARG A 3 -22.07 -7.98 30.06
CA ARG A 3 -21.05 -6.99 29.70
C ARG A 3 -21.75 -5.70 29.21
N LEU A 4 -21.52 -4.62 29.93
CA LEU A 4 -22.02 -3.28 29.62
C LEU A 4 -21.10 -2.68 28.56
N VAL A 5 -21.59 -2.51 27.33
CA VAL A 5 -20.90 -1.77 26.28
C VAL A 5 -21.38 -0.32 26.39
N ILE A 6 -20.47 0.58 26.75
CA ILE A 6 -20.74 2.02 26.82
C ILE A 6 -20.44 2.62 25.44
N PHE A 7 -21.51 2.98 24.71
CA PHE A 7 -21.39 3.84 23.53
C PHE A 7 -21.35 5.30 24.01
N LEU A 8 -20.22 5.97 23.79
CA LEU A 8 -20.12 7.41 24.02
C LEU A 8 -20.66 8.14 22.78
N ALA A 9 -21.93 8.53 22.84
CA ALA A 9 -22.54 9.42 21.83
C ALA A 9 -22.24 10.88 22.21
N ILE A 10 -21.40 11.55 21.42
CA ILE A 10 -21.19 12.99 21.56
C ILE A 10 -22.26 13.70 20.73
N ALA A 11 -23.28 14.23 21.39
CA ALA A 11 -24.27 15.12 20.78
C ALA A 11 -23.76 16.55 20.83
N VAL A 12 -23.46 17.13 19.66
CA VAL A 12 -23.15 18.55 19.53
C VAL A 12 -24.47 19.33 19.28
N VAL A 13 -24.95 20.02 20.26
CA VAL A 13 -26.10 20.95 20.12
C VAL A 13 -25.56 22.32 19.70
N ALA A 14 -25.85 22.72 18.47
CA ALA A 14 -25.55 24.08 17.98
C ALA A 14 -26.77 24.98 18.14
N THR A 15 -26.65 26.02 18.96
CA THR A 15 -27.63 27.14 19.02
C THR A 15 -27.15 28.28 18.13
N PRO A 16 -28.02 28.89 17.30
CA PRO A 16 -27.62 30.06 16.50
C PRO A 16 -27.61 31.33 17.35
N VAL A 17 -26.46 32.00 17.42
CA VAL A 17 -26.32 33.35 17.94
C VAL A 17 -26.16 34.32 16.76
N TRP A 18 -27.14 35.17 16.54
CA TRP A 18 -27.05 36.28 15.59
C TRP A 18 -26.32 37.45 16.26
N ALA A 19 -25.11 37.75 15.81
CA ALA A 19 -24.40 38.99 16.15
C ALA A 19 -24.02 39.72 14.86
N GLN A 20 -24.29 41.01 14.80
CA GLN A 20 -23.98 41.89 13.67
C GLN A 20 -22.47 41.96 13.43
N GLN A 21 -22.10 41.87 12.17
CA GLN A 21 -20.75 41.74 11.67
C GLN A 21 -20.10 43.09 11.38
N PRO A 22 -18.83 43.35 11.79
CA PRO A 22 -18.02 44.45 11.23
C PRO A 22 -17.60 44.09 9.78
N ALA A 23 -17.43 45.12 8.93
CA ALA A 23 -17.11 44.98 7.52
C ALA A 23 -15.93 44.04 7.27
N ALA A 24 -16.15 43.07 6.38
CA ALA A 24 -15.34 41.90 6.14
C ALA A 24 -13.97 42.25 5.53
N ALA A 25 -12.90 41.87 6.22
CA ALA A 25 -11.73 41.37 5.52
C ALA A 25 -12.17 40.17 4.64
N ASP A 26 -11.68 40.07 3.41
CA ASP A 26 -12.03 38.97 2.46
C ASP A 26 -12.00 37.62 3.19
N GLU A 27 -13.17 37.11 3.57
CA GLU A 27 -13.25 35.77 4.17
C GLU A 27 -12.81 34.74 3.14
N PRO A 28 -11.91 33.86 3.52
CA PRO A 28 -11.46 32.82 2.60
C PRO A 28 -12.66 32.02 2.08
N LYS A 29 -12.81 31.93 0.75
CA LYS A 29 -13.94 31.25 0.10
C LYS A 29 -13.64 29.78 -0.11
N PRO A 30 -14.66 28.91 -0.13
CA PRO A 30 -14.47 27.51 -0.48
C PRO A 30 -13.82 27.36 -1.85
N ARG A 31 -12.91 26.38 -1.99
CA ARG A 31 -12.22 26.03 -3.22
C ARG A 31 -12.36 24.54 -3.51
N LEU A 32 -12.51 24.21 -4.78
CA LEU A 32 -12.52 22.84 -5.29
C LEU A 32 -11.42 22.69 -6.33
N ASP A 33 -10.48 21.79 -6.09
CA ASP A 33 -9.43 21.44 -7.02
C ASP A 33 -9.77 20.07 -7.66
N ILE A 34 -9.92 20.05 -8.98
CA ILE A 34 -10.10 18.83 -9.78
C ILE A 34 -8.75 18.53 -10.43
N TYR A 35 -8.26 17.29 -10.32
CA TYR A 35 -6.98 16.89 -10.85
C TYR A 35 -6.98 15.44 -11.31
N GLY A 36 -6.03 15.06 -12.13
CA GLY A 36 -5.88 13.70 -12.57
C GLY A 36 -4.98 13.57 -13.77
N PHE A 37 -5.03 12.39 -14.36
CA PHE A 37 -4.35 12.11 -15.61
C PHE A 37 -5.02 10.99 -16.39
N ALA A 38 -4.95 11.06 -17.72
CA ALA A 38 -5.14 9.93 -18.61
C ALA A 38 -3.76 9.34 -18.93
N MET A 39 -3.62 8.02 -18.84
CA MET A 39 -2.37 7.32 -19.05
C MET A 39 -2.60 6.09 -19.93
N LEU A 40 -1.81 5.97 -20.98
CA LEU A 40 -1.67 4.75 -21.77
C LEU A 40 -0.38 4.07 -21.35
N ASP A 41 -0.51 2.83 -20.93
CA ASP A 41 0.59 1.89 -20.75
C ASP A 41 0.61 0.96 -21.97
N PHE A 42 1.77 0.76 -22.55
CA PHE A 42 1.98 -0.13 -23.69
C PHE A 42 3.35 -0.80 -23.55
N GLY A 43 3.42 -2.08 -23.83
CA GLY A 43 4.69 -2.78 -23.69
C GLY A 43 4.70 -4.22 -24.16
N TYR A 44 5.77 -4.91 -23.76
CA TYR A 44 6.00 -6.29 -24.10
C TYR A 44 6.54 -7.04 -22.87
N ASN A 45 5.87 -8.12 -22.52
CA ASN A 45 6.32 -9.10 -21.55
C ASN A 45 7.17 -10.13 -22.27
N PHE A 46 8.45 -10.18 -22.00
CA PHE A 46 9.38 -11.13 -22.60
C PHE A 46 9.21 -12.54 -22.01
N THR A 47 8.77 -12.61 -20.76
CA THR A 47 8.38 -13.84 -20.06
C THR A 47 6.88 -13.85 -19.83
N SER A 48 6.30 -15.05 -19.68
CA SER A 48 4.88 -15.15 -19.34
C SER A 48 4.60 -14.58 -17.96
N ILE A 49 3.48 -13.87 -17.80
CA ILE A 49 3.03 -13.32 -16.53
C ILE A 49 1.53 -13.59 -16.35
N ASN A 50 1.07 -13.50 -15.11
CA ASN A 50 -0.34 -13.71 -14.78
C ASN A 50 -1.25 -12.80 -15.62
N PRO A 51 -2.23 -13.33 -16.36
CA PRO A 51 -3.10 -12.58 -17.25
C PRO A 51 -3.90 -11.45 -16.58
N ASN A 52 -4.22 -11.57 -15.30
CA ASN A 52 -4.90 -10.51 -14.55
C ASN A 52 -3.97 -9.35 -14.21
N TRP A 53 -2.66 -9.56 -14.31
CA TRP A 53 -1.61 -8.57 -14.01
C TRP A 53 -0.74 -8.27 -15.22
N PHE A 54 -1.30 -8.39 -16.43
CA PHE A 54 -0.61 -8.33 -17.72
C PHE A 54 0.23 -7.07 -17.95
N ASP A 55 -0.11 -5.96 -17.31
CA ASP A 55 0.54 -4.64 -17.46
C ASP A 55 1.38 -4.24 -16.23
N THR A 56 1.53 -5.12 -15.23
CA THR A 56 2.32 -4.84 -14.01
C THR A 56 3.31 -5.95 -13.70
N MET A 57 4.36 -5.60 -12.96
CA MET A 57 5.33 -6.56 -12.44
C MET A 57 5.05 -6.81 -10.95
N ARG A 58 4.24 -7.85 -10.66
CA ARG A 58 3.97 -8.32 -9.30
C ARG A 58 4.78 -9.58 -9.03
N VAL A 59 5.81 -9.50 -8.21
CA VAL A 59 6.70 -10.65 -7.96
C VAL A 59 6.00 -11.81 -7.26
N THR A 60 4.98 -11.52 -6.42
CA THR A 60 4.17 -12.58 -5.79
C THR A 60 3.27 -13.34 -6.77
N ARG A 61 3.07 -12.79 -7.97
CA ARG A 61 2.21 -13.33 -9.03
C ARG A 61 2.99 -13.81 -10.25
N LEU A 62 4.30 -13.92 -10.17
CA LEU A 62 5.13 -14.56 -11.17
C LEU A 62 4.87 -16.08 -11.15
N PRO A 63 5.17 -16.79 -12.25
CA PRO A 63 4.90 -18.22 -12.38
C PRO A 63 5.47 -19.04 -11.21
N LYS A 64 4.74 -20.06 -10.79
CA LYS A 64 5.12 -21.05 -9.79
C LYS A 64 5.72 -22.31 -10.40
N PHE A 65 5.42 -22.56 -11.68
CA PHE A 65 5.94 -23.65 -12.47
C PHE A 65 6.03 -23.25 -13.94
N ASP A 66 6.73 -24.04 -14.74
CA ASP A 66 6.97 -23.75 -16.15
C ASP A 66 5.65 -23.70 -16.95
N GLU A 67 5.52 -22.67 -17.80
CA GLU A 67 4.32 -22.41 -18.63
C GLU A 67 2.98 -22.24 -17.84
N GLU A 68 3.00 -21.92 -16.53
CA GLU A 68 1.76 -21.70 -15.74
C GLU A 68 0.79 -20.73 -16.44
N PHE A 69 1.31 -19.67 -17.04
CA PHE A 69 0.51 -18.66 -17.74
C PHE A 69 0.66 -18.72 -19.25
N GLY A 70 1.09 -19.86 -19.76
CA GLY A 70 1.32 -20.09 -21.20
C GLY A 70 2.70 -19.64 -21.67
N LYS A 71 2.84 -19.46 -22.99
CA LYS A 71 4.13 -19.18 -23.63
C LYS A 71 4.57 -17.73 -23.40
N ASP A 72 5.87 -17.55 -23.39
CA ASP A 72 6.55 -16.27 -23.35
C ASP A 72 6.22 -15.39 -24.57
N GLY A 73 6.34 -14.08 -24.37
CA GLY A 73 6.24 -13.11 -25.45
C GLY A 73 4.83 -12.55 -25.71
N THR A 74 4.38 -11.59 -24.90
CA THR A 74 3.04 -11.01 -25.01
C THR A 74 3.09 -9.49 -25.04
N VAL A 75 2.45 -8.88 -26.05
CA VAL A 75 2.17 -7.43 -26.08
C VAL A 75 1.05 -7.12 -25.12
N PHE A 76 1.17 -6.02 -24.39
CA PHE A 76 0.09 -5.49 -23.57
C PHE A 76 -0.17 -4.02 -23.85
N ALA A 77 -1.40 -3.59 -23.59
CA ALA A 77 -1.79 -2.20 -23.54
C ALA A 77 -2.88 -2.01 -22.48
N GLY A 78 -2.85 -0.89 -21.75
CA GLY A 78 -3.82 -0.60 -20.70
C GLY A 78 -3.95 0.89 -20.42
N VAL A 79 -5.06 1.26 -19.81
CA VAL A 79 -5.33 2.62 -19.32
C VAL A 79 -5.65 2.63 -17.83
N ARG A 80 -5.44 1.49 -17.18
CA ARG A 80 -5.89 1.22 -15.80
C ARG A 80 -5.26 2.17 -14.76
N GLN A 81 -4.09 2.71 -15.02
CA GLN A 81 -3.43 3.68 -14.15
C GLN A 81 -4.09 5.07 -14.16
N SER A 82 -4.94 5.37 -15.16
CA SER A 82 -5.63 6.66 -15.26
C SER A 82 -6.39 7.00 -13.98
N ARG A 83 -6.34 8.28 -13.60
CA ARG A 83 -6.77 8.72 -12.27
C ARG A 83 -7.58 10.01 -12.34
N LEU A 84 -8.58 10.12 -11.47
CA LEU A 84 -9.36 11.33 -11.23
C LEU A 84 -9.43 11.59 -9.72
N GLY A 85 -9.14 12.81 -9.32
CA GLY A 85 -9.22 13.26 -7.94
C GLY A 85 -9.91 14.62 -7.80
N VAL A 86 -10.51 14.82 -6.64
CA VAL A 86 -11.13 16.08 -6.23
C VAL A 86 -10.69 16.39 -4.82
N LYS A 87 -10.23 17.64 -4.58
CA LYS A 87 -9.94 18.17 -3.25
C LYS A 87 -10.83 19.38 -2.98
N GLY A 88 -11.59 19.31 -1.89
CA GLY A 88 -12.37 20.43 -1.38
C GLY A 88 -11.66 21.12 -0.22
N PHE A 89 -11.67 22.44 -0.20
CA PHE A 89 -11.13 23.25 0.89
C PHE A 89 -12.24 24.19 1.36
N THR A 90 -12.67 24.04 2.60
CA THR A 90 -13.77 24.80 3.17
C THR A 90 -13.28 25.50 4.43
N PRO A 91 -13.23 26.85 4.45
CA PRO A 91 -12.91 27.59 5.66
C PRO A 91 -13.93 27.30 6.75
N THR A 92 -13.47 27.05 7.96
CA THR A 92 -14.32 26.87 9.15
C THR A 92 -13.77 27.67 10.34
N LYS A 93 -14.55 27.79 11.40
CA LYS A 93 -14.08 28.41 12.65
C LYS A 93 -12.96 27.65 13.36
N LEU A 94 -12.78 26.37 13.01
CA LEU A 94 -11.74 25.48 13.57
C LEU A 94 -10.51 25.37 12.67
N GLY A 95 -10.47 26.09 11.54
CA GLY A 95 -9.46 26.03 10.50
C GLY A 95 -10.05 25.59 9.16
N GLU A 96 -9.19 25.35 8.18
CA GLU A 96 -9.61 24.85 6.88
C GLU A 96 -9.93 23.35 6.96
N LEU A 97 -11.17 22.99 6.60
CA LEU A 97 -11.56 21.60 6.35
C LEU A 97 -11.08 21.21 4.95
N GLN A 98 -10.23 20.23 4.86
CA GLN A 98 -9.81 19.63 3.60
C GLN A 98 -10.49 18.28 3.42
N THR A 99 -11.05 18.02 2.22
CA THR A 99 -11.59 16.72 1.82
C THR A 99 -10.91 16.24 0.54
N THR A 100 -10.70 14.95 0.40
CA THR A 100 -10.08 14.34 -0.79
C THR A 100 -10.88 13.12 -1.20
N PHE A 101 -11.31 13.10 -2.48
CA PHE A 101 -11.79 11.91 -3.17
C PHE A 101 -10.88 11.64 -4.37
N GLU A 102 -10.36 10.43 -4.48
CA GLU A 102 -9.52 10.03 -5.60
C GLU A 102 -9.85 8.60 -6.02
N PHE A 103 -9.97 8.41 -7.34
CA PHE A 103 -10.27 7.15 -7.98
C PHE A 103 -9.26 6.88 -9.08
N GLU A 104 -9.04 5.62 -9.37
CA GLU A 104 -8.29 5.12 -10.53
C GLU A 104 -9.09 4.03 -11.23
N LEU A 105 -8.59 3.54 -12.37
CA LEU A 105 -9.28 2.51 -13.16
C LEU A 105 -8.67 1.10 -12.94
N PHE A 106 -7.84 0.94 -11.92
CA PHE A 106 -7.08 -0.28 -11.69
C PHE A 106 -7.86 -1.29 -10.82
N GLY A 107 -8.52 -2.27 -11.44
CA GLY A 107 -9.23 -3.34 -10.74
C GLY A 107 -8.30 -4.24 -9.92
N THR A 108 -8.75 -4.60 -8.71
CA THR A 108 -8.03 -5.50 -7.79
C THR A 108 -9.04 -6.38 -7.05
N GLY A 109 -8.59 -7.47 -6.43
CA GLY A 109 -9.48 -8.41 -5.75
C GLY A 109 -10.39 -9.12 -6.74
N ALA A 110 -11.70 -9.06 -6.57
CA ALA A 110 -12.67 -9.64 -7.49
C ALA A 110 -12.63 -9.03 -8.90
N ASP A 111 -12.11 -7.79 -9.03
CA ASP A 111 -11.98 -7.07 -10.28
C ASP A 111 -10.57 -7.13 -10.88
N GLU A 112 -9.73 -8.09 -10.46
CA GLU A 112 -8.39 -8.27 -11.02
C GLU A 112 -8.45 -8.41 -12.55
N GLY A 113 -7.56 -7.72 -13.25
CA GLY A 113 -7.55 -7.70 -14.73
C GLY A 113 -8.52 -6.72 -15.38
N GLN A 114 -9.51 -6.22 -14.66
CA GLN A 114 -10.53 -5.32 -15.17
C GLN A 114 -10.11 -3.85 -15.16
N THR A 115 -10.73 -3.07 -16.06
CA THR A 115 -10.67 -1.60 -16.04
C THR A 115 -11.92 -1.10 -15.32
N THR A 116 -11.83 -0.93 -13.99
CA THR A 116 -12.96 -0.56 -13.13
C THR A 116 -12.59 0.56 -12.17
N PHE A 117 -13.59 1.33 -11.74
CA PHE A 117 -13.35 2.37 -10.73
C PHE A 117 -12.94 1.76 -9.39
N ARG A 118 -11.81 2.19 -8.89
CA ARG A 118 -11.29 1.82 -7.58
C ARG A 118 -11.06 3.05 -6.73
N LEU A 119 -11.64 3.07 -5.53
CA LEU A 119 -11.41 4.14 -4.56
C LEU A 119 -9.97 4.10 -4.04
N ARG A 120 -9.27 5.23 -4.14
CA ARG A 120 -7.96 5.45 -3.55
C ARG A 120 -8.06 6.21 -2.23
N HIS A 121 -8.69 7.37 -2.28
CA HIS A 121 -8.88 8.24 -1.13
C HIS A 121 -10.34 8.66 -1.00
N ALA A 122 -10.86 8.57 0.22
CA ALA A 122 -12.07 9.20 0.70
C ALA A 122 -11.76 9.68 2.12
N TYR A 123 -11.20 10.88 2.24
CA TYR A 123 -10.55 11.33 3.46
C TYR A 123 -10.85 12.80 3.74
N GLY A 124 -11.09 13.12 5.00
CA GLY A 124 -11.25 14.50 5.49
C GLY A 124 -10.26 14.80 6.59
N GLU A 125 -9.75 16.05 6.61
CA GLU A 125 -8.83 16.54 7.62
C GLU A 125 -9.27 17.93 8.11
N LEU A 126 -9.32 18.11 9.43
CA LEU A 126 -9.57 19.40 10.09
C LEU A 126 -8.61 19.60 11.26
N GLY A 127 -7.74 20.59 11.14
CA GLY A 127 -6.71 20.86 12.13
C GLY A 127 -5.70 19.72 12.28
N ARG A 128 -5.77 19.00 13.40
CA ARG A 128 -4.88 17.87 13.69
C ARG A 128 -5.54 16.51 13.50
N PHE A 129 -6.83 16.48 13.22
CA PHE A 129 -7.60 15.24 13.08
C PHE A 129 -7.93 14.98 11.64
N GLY A 130 -7.80 13.72 11.23
CA GLY A 130 -8.21 13.26 9.93
C GLY A 130 -8.96 11.93 10.06
N ALA A 131 -9.91 11.68 9.16
CA ALA A 131 -10.72 10.46 9.14
C ALA A 131 -11.08 10.05 7.72
N GLY A 132 -11.19 8.74 7.49
CA GLY A 132 -11.52 8.14 6.21
C GLY A 132 -10.42 7.24 5.67
N GLN A 133 -10.47 6.92 4.38
CA GLN A 133 -9.49 6.08 3.71
C GLN A 133 -8.38 6.93 3.07
N THR A 134 -7.14 6.69 3.46
CA THR A 134 -5.95 7.28 2.84
C THR A 134 -4.72 6.40 3.13
N TRP A 135 -3.52 6.86 2.77
CA TRP A 135 -2.28 6.16 3.09
C TRP A 135 -2.12 5.94 4.59
N SER A 136 -1.83 4.70 4.98
CA SER A 136 -1.44 4.36 6.35
C SER A 136 -0.22 5.19 6.77
N PRO A 137 -0.12 5.66 8.02
CA PRO A 137 1.13 6.15 8.57
C PRO A 137 2.30 5.16 8.49
N PHE A 138 2.04 3.86 8.36
CA PHE A 138 3.10 2.88 8.16
C PHE A 138 3.75 2.98 6.78
N SER A 139 3.02 3.43 5.75
CA SER A 139 3.52 3.63 4.38
C SER A 139 4.23 4.98 4.22
N ASP A 140 5.31 5.01 3.45
CA ASP A 140 5.99 6.23 3.01
C ASP A 140 5.89 6.40 1.49
N THR A 141 5.09 7.38 1.06
CA THR A 141 4.89 7.63 -0.37
C THR A 141 6.10 8.26 -1.07
N ASP A 142 6.99 8.89 -0.29
CA ASP A 142 8.15 9.59 -0.83
C ASP A 142 9.36 8.66 -1.06
N VAL A 143 9.33 7.42 -0.56
CA VAL A 143 10.40 6.43 -0.83
C VAL A 143 10.23 5.73 -2.16
N PHE A 144 9.05 5.82 -2.79
CA PHE A 144 8.77 5.22 -4.08
C PHE A 144 9.60 5.89 -5.19
N PRO A 145 10.29 5.12 -6.06
CA PRO A 145 11.10 5.69 -7.14
C PRO A 145 10.23 6.39 -8.20
N ASN A 146 10.85 7.23 -9.02
CA ASN A 146 10.20 7.85 -10.17
C ASN A 146 9.99 6.81 -11.30
N SER A 147 9.05 5.89 -11.09
CA SER A 147 8.71 4.76 -11.95
C SER A 147 7.39 5.00 -12.69
N VAL A 148 7.20 4.31 -13.81
CA VAL A 148 5.93 4.24 -14.55
C VAL A 148 5.15 2.97 -14.22
N GLU A 149 5.75 2.06 -13.49
CA GLU A 149 5.11 0.84 -13.00
C GLU A 149 4.03 1.17 -11.98
N TYR A 150 2.89 0.50 -12.07
CA TYR A 150 1.77 0.73 -11.16
C TYR A 150 1.97 0.10 -9.79
N PHE A 151 2.34 -1.18 -9.77
CA PHE A 151 2.60 -1.89 -8.52
C PHE A 151 3.98 -1.56 -7.98
N GLY A 152 4.98 -1.53 -8.87
CA GLY A 152 6.33 -1.08 -8.58
C GLY A 152 7.12 -2.00 -7.67
N PRO A 153 8.09 -1.49 -6.91
CA PRO A 153 9.04 -2.33 -6.18
C PRO A 153 8.36 -3.21 -5.14
N THR A 154 8.77 -4.47 -5.05
CA THR A 154 8.53 -5.30 -3.87
C THR A 154 9.29 -4.74 -2.66
N GLY A 155 8.98 -5.19 -1.44
CA GLY A 155 9.76 -4.82 -0.26
C GLY A 155 9.54 -3.39 0.27
N ILE A 156 8.52 -2.70 -0.19
CA ILE A 156 8.10 -1.37 0.30
C ILE A 156 6.75 -1.51 1.02
N ALA A 157 6.60 -0.87 2.17
CA ALA A 157 5.29 -0.73 2.83
C ALA A 157 4.44 0.28 2.05
N TRP A 158 3.31 -0.19 1.46
CA TRP A 158 2.50 0.59 0.54
C TRP A 158 1.02 0.21 0.65
N PHE A 159 0.32 0.88 1.56
CA PHE A 159 -1.00 0.46 1.97
C PHE A 159 -1.91 1.66 2.26
N ARG A 160 -3.14 1.62 1.77
CA ARG A 160 -4.20 2.58 2.10
C ARG A 160 -5.23 1.90 2.97
N ASN A 161 -5.60 2.57 4.07
CA ASN A 161 -6.55 2.01 5.02
C ASN A 161 -7.58 3.05 5.49
N VAL A 162 -8.72 2.56 5.94
CA VAL A 162 -9.70 3.37 6.69
C VAL A 162 -9.12 3.63 8.08
N GLN A 163 -9.09 4.89 8.49
CA GLN A 163 -8.39 5.28 9.70
C GLN A 163 -8.97 6.53 10.36
N LEU A 164 -8.75 6.64 11.66
CA LEU A 164 -8.82 7.88 12.42
C LEU A 164 -7.38 8.30 12.75
N ARG A 165 -6.99 9.48 12.30
CA ARG A 165 -5.61 9.99 12.38
C ARG A 165 -5.52 11.22 13.29
N TYR A 166 -4.44 11.29 14.05
CA TYR A 166 -4.05 12.44 14.84
C TYR A 166 -2.62 12.87 14.54
N THR A 167 -2.44 14.13 14.13
CA THR A 167 -1.11 14.74 13.95
C THR A 167 -0.66 15.34 15.28
N ALA A 168 0.06 14.54 16.07
CA ALA A 168 0.52 14.91 17.41
C ALA A 168 1.55 16.06 17.36
N MET A 169 2.40 16.06 16.33
CA MET A 169 3.38 17.11 16.09
C MET A 169 3.44 17.48 14.61
N LYS A 170 3.41 18.79 14.34
CA LYS A 170 3.63 19.35 12.99
C LYS A 170 4.51 20.59 13.14
N LYS A 171 5.78 20.45 12.74
CA LYS A 171 6.78 21.51 12.69
C LYS A 171 7.24 21.66 11.25
N GLU A 172 8.03 22.69 10.97
CA GLU A 172 8.54 22.97 9.63
C GLU A 172 9.26 21.75 9.00
N ASN A 173 10.13 21.11 9.77
CA ASN A 173 10.98 20.02 9.28
C ASN A 173 10.72 18.67 9.99
N SER A 174 9.65 18.56 10.78
CA SER A 174 9.34 17.30 11.45
C SER A 174 7.85 17.14 11.75
N SER A 175 7.39 15.90 11.76
CA SER A 175 6.02 15.55 12.10
C SER A 175 5.95 14.22 12.85
N LEU A 176 4.93 14.09 13.70
CA LEU A 176 4.54 12.84 14.34
C LEU A 176 3.05 12.62 14.10
N VAL A 177 2.73 11.51 13.50
CA VAL A 177 1.36 11.12 13.17
C VAL A 177 1.07 9.77 13.83
N ILE A 178 -0.13 9.61 14.38
CA ILE A 178 -0.63 8.37 14.97
C ILE A 178 -1.99 8.08 14.35
N ALA A 179 -2.30 6.82 14.06
CA ALA A 179 -3.61 6.44 13.56
C ALA A 179 -4.12 5.15 14.23
N LEU A 180 -5.44 5.11 14.35
CA LEU A 180 -6.20 3.88 14.57
C LEU A 180 -6.74 3.46 13.21
N GLU A 181 -6.39 2.26 12.77
CA GLU A 181 -6.68 1.76 11.43
C GLU A 181 -7.65 0.59 11.47
N ARG A 182 -8.43 0.43 10.40
CA ARG A 182 -9.30 -0.73 10.24
C ARG A 182 -8.41 -1.99 10.21
N PRO A 183 -8.64 -2.96 11.11
CA PRO A 183 -7.89 -4.20 11.12
C PRO A 183 -8.33 -5.12 9.97
N GLY A 184 -7.50 -6.09 9.64
CA GLY A 184 -7.74 -7.13 8.66
C GLY A 184 -6.45 -7.88 8.39
N ALA A 185 -6.52 -9.20 8.31
CA ALA A 185 -5.38 -10.06 8.04
C ALA A 185 -5.75 -11.14 7.03
N SER A 186 -4.75 -11.76 6.44
CA SER A 186 -4.87 -12.94 5.59
C SER A 186 -4.10 -14.11 6.19
N GLY A 187 -4.59 -15.33 5.98
CA GLY A 187 -3.97 -16.57 6.41
C GLY A 187 -3.82 -17.54 5.25
N ASP A 188 -2.91 -18.50 5.43
CA ASP A 188 -2.64 -19.61 4.52
C ASP A 188 -3.04 -20.92 5.22
N GLN A 189 -3.77 -21.79 4.53
CA GLN A 189 -4.12 -23.13 5.01
C GLN A 189 -3.03 -24.17 4.68
N GLY A 190 -2.07 -23.80 3.82
CA GLY A 190 -0.91 -24.59 3.46
C GLY A 190 -1.27 -25.98 2.94
N ILE A 191 -0.47 -26.99 3.27
CA ILE A 191 -0.67 -28.38 2.85
C ILE A 191 -1.92 -29.05 3.46
N TYR A 192 -2.71 -28.31 4.23
CA TYR A 192 -3.95 -28.78 4.88
C TYR A 192 -5.20 -28.11 4.31
N ASP A 193 -5.13 -27.45 3.16
CA ASP A 193 -6.24 -26.69 2.56
C ASP A 193 -7.47 -27.56 2.23
N ASP A 194 -7.28 -28.87 2.02
CA ASP A 194 -8.36 -29.86 1.79
C ASP A 194 -9.04 -30.34 3.08
N ARG A 195 -8.60 -29.89 4.25
CA ARG A 195 -9.18 -30.34 5.53
C ARG A 195 -10.42 -29.56 5.88
N ILE A 196 -11.52 -30.30 6.08
CA ILE A 196 -12.84 -29.73 6.39
C ILE A 196 -12.85 -28.89 7.69
N GLU A 197 -11.97 -29.21 8.64
CA GLU A 197 -11.86 -28.48 9.91
C GLU A 197 -11.38 -27.01 9.68
N LEU A 198 -10.70 -26.73 8.56
CA LEU A 198 -10.25 -25.38 8.20
C LEU A 198 -11.35 -24.54 7.54
N ASP A 199 -12.44 -25.15 7.06
CA ASP A 199 -13.59 -24.42 6.47
C ASP A 199 -14.32 -23.54 7.51
N GLY A 200 -14.19 -23.88 8.79
CA GLY A 200 -14.80 -23.16 9.91
C GLY A 200 -13.99 -21.99 10.44
N ILE A 201 -12.85 -21.67 9.86
CA ILE A 201 -11.97 -20.62 10.39
C ILE A 201 -12.35 -19.23 9.88
N HIS A 202 -12.72 -18.35 10.82
CA HIS A 202 -13.12 -16.98 10.53
C HIS A 202 -12.27 -15.95 11.26
N GLY A 203 -11.73 -14.96 10.49
CA GLY A 203 -10.96 -13.86 11.09
C GLY A 203 -11.81 -13.00 12.02
N ARG A 204 -11.28 -12.69 13.20
CA ARG A 204 -11.88 -11.80 14.19
C ARG A 204 -10.87 -10.73 14.63
N PHE A 205 -11.31 -9.49 14.69
CA PHE A 205 -10.45 -8.34 14.96
C PHE A 205 -11.03 -7.52 16.12
N PRO A 206 -10.64 -7.81 17.37
CA PRO A 206 -11.24 -7.22 18.57
C PRO A 206 -10.81 -5.77 18.82
N ALA A 207 -9.76 -5.30 18.18
CA ALA A 207 -9.21 -3.95 18.33
C ALA A 207 -8.75 -3.39 16.97
N PRO A 208 -8.70 -2.05 16.80
CA PRO A 208 -8.09 -1.45 15.62
C PRO A 208 -6.57 -1.71 15.61
N ASP A 209 -5.98 -1.76 14.42
CA ASP A 209 -4.54 -1.67 14.27
C ASP A 209 -4.07 -0.28 14.68
N ILE A 210 -2.86 -0.17 15.24
CA ILE A 210 -2.24 1.10 15.62
C ILE A 210 -1.01 1.33 14.75
N SER A 211 -0.95 2.47 14.08
CA SER A 211 0.26 2.91 13.37
C SER A 211 0.72 4.28 13.85
N ALA A 212 2.02 4.49 13.81
CA ALA A 212 2.63 5.78 14.13
C ALA A 212 3.83 6.03 13.22
N ALA A 213 4.08 7.30 12.86
CA ALA A 213 5.22 7.67 12.05
C ALA A 213 5.81 9.00 12.51
N TYR A 214 7.11 9.00 12.71
CA TYR A 214 7.93 10.19 12.90
C TYR A 214 8.76 10.46 11.66
N ARG A 215 8.72 11.69 11.16
CA ARG A 215 9.53 12.18 10.04
C ARG A 215 10.30 13.40 10.45
N ALA A 216 11.57 13.45 10.08
CA ALA A 216 12.42 14.63 10.18
C ALA A 216 13.16 14.85 8.86
N GLY A 217 13.36 16.11 8.45
CA GLY A 217 13.99 16.41 7.19
C GLY A 217 14.68 17.78 7.18
N GLY A 218 15.20 18.16 6.03
CA GLY A 218 15.90 19.41 5.81
C GLY A 218 16.45 19.48 4.39
N LYS A 219 17.48 20.29 4.16
CA LYS A 219 18.12 20.44 2.84
C LYS A 219 18.78 19.14 2.32
N TRP A 220 19.14 18.25 3.24
CA TRP A 220 19.76 16.95 2.93
C TRP A 220 18.77 15.89 2.46
N GLY A 221 17.47 16.16 2.62
CA GLY A 221 16.39 15.23 2.39
C GLY A 221 15.59 14.95 3.64
N TYR A 222 15.21 13.69 3.88
CA TYR A 222 14.47 13.30 5.09
C TYR A 222 14.84 11.90 5.57
N ALA A 223 14.57 11.62 6.85
CA ALA A 223 14.48 10.29 7.43
C ALA A 223 13.13 10.11 8.12
N ARG A 224 12.59 8.91 8.07
CA ARG A 224 11.30 8.56 8.65
C ARG A 224 11.37 7.18 9.28
N ALA A 225 10.76 7.07 10.48
CA ALA A 225 10.54 5.80 11.16
C ALA A 225 9.04 5.64 11.42
N ALA A 226 8.48 4.49 11.06
CA ALA A 226 7.09 4.17 11.30
C ALA A 226 6.96 2.78 11.94
N GLY A 227 5.99 2.65 12.84
CA GLY A 227 5.62 1.40 13.50
C GLY A 227 4.17 1.03 13.21
N LEU A 228 3.90 -0.27 13.20
CA LEU A 228 2.58 -0.88 13.09
C LEU A 228 2.44 -1.95 14.17
N LEU A 229 1.29 -1.98 14.84
CA LEU A 229 0.94 -2.99 15.83
C LEU A 229 -0.49 -3.49 15.53
N ARG A 230 -0.68 -4.82 15.53
CA ARG A 230 -1.89 -5.49 15.09
C ARG A 230 -2.29 -6.59 16.04
N TRP A 231 -3.61 -6.82 16.20
CA TRP A 231 -4.19 -7.93 16.98
C TRP A 231 -5.02 -8.78 16.05
N ILE A 232 -4.44 -9.89 15.62
CA ILE A 232 -5.03 -10.84 14.66
C ILE A 232 -5.60 -12.01 15.43
N TYR A 233 -6.90 -12.24 15.32
CA TYR A 233 -7.60 -13.36 15.94
C TYR A 233 -8.38 -14.12 14.87
N TRP A 234 -8.57 -15.38 15.11
CA TRP A 234 -9.49 -16.21 14.33
C TRP A 234 -10.24 -17.16 15.26
N ASP A 235 -11.51 -17.40 14.94
CA ASP A 235 -12.40 -18.27 15.66
C ASP A 235 -12.74 -19.48 14.77
N ASP A 236 -12.68 -20.67 15.34
CA ASP A 236 -13.24 -21.89 14.78
C ASP A 236 -14.73 -21.94 15.15
N VAL A 237 -15.60 -22.05 14.14
CA VAL A 237 -17.06 -22.05 14.33
C VAL A 237 -17.67 -23.43 14.15
N LEU A 238 -16.87 -24.46 13.89
CA LEU A 238 -17.34 -25.84 13.82
C LEU A 238 -17.59 -26.40 15.22
N ASP A 239 -18.63 -27.23 15.35
CA ASP A 239 -18.97 -27.93 16.60
C ASP A 239 -18.46 -29.38 16.47
N ASP A 240 -17.17 -29.55 16.61
CA ASP A 240 -16.51 -30.86 16.56
C ASP A 240 -15.58 -31.08 17.76
N ASN A 241 -14.63 -32.02 17.68
CA ASN A 241 -13.69 -32.32 18.76
C ASN A 241 -12.35 -31.55 18.65
N VAL A 242 -12.22 -30.64 17.66
CA VAL A 242 -11.04 -29.83 17.36
C VAL A 242 -11.38 -28.37 17.58
N ASP A 243 -10.51 -27.61 18.22
CA ASP A 243 -10.63 -26.15 18.34
C ASP A 243 -9.37 -25.49 17.76
N LEU A 244 -9.50 -25.00 16.53
CA LEU A 244 -8.44 -24.32 15.80
C LEU A 244 -8.44 -22.80 16.04
N SER A 245 -9.30 -22.28 16.94
CA SER A 245 -9.28 -20.87 17.30
C SER A 245 -7.92 -20.43 17.82
N GLY A 246 -7.52 -19.22 17.48
CA GLY A 246 -6.23 -18.71 17.88
C GLY A 246 -6.09 -17.19 17.78
N ASN A 247 -4.90 -16.72 18.06
CA ASN A 247 -4.55 -15.32 17.92
C ASN A 247 -3.05 -15.14 17.72
N ALA A 248 -2.68 -14.03 17.09
CA ALA A 248 -1.33 -13.58 16.91
C ALA A 248 -1.25 -12.07 17.12
N THR A 249 -0.08 -11.58 17.51
CA THR A 249 0.24 -10.14 17.49
C THR A 249 1.15 -9.88 16.30
N GLY A 250 0.67 -9.09 15.33
CA GLY A 250 1.52 -8.60 14.25
C GLY A 250 2.18 -7.29 14.64
N TRP A 251 3.43 -7.11 14.25
CA TRP A 251 4.15 -5.85 14.44
C TRP A 251 5.14 -5.60 13.32
N GLY A 252 5.42 -4.33 13.03
CA GLY A 252 6.41 -3.96 12.03
C GLY A 252 7.05 -2.62 12.27
N LEU A 253 8.28 -2.49 11.75
CA LEU A 253 9.01 -1.23 11.64
C LEU A 253 9.33 -0.95 10.18
N ASN A 254 9.12 0.29 9.76
CA ASN A 254 9.45 0.79 8.42
C ASN A 254 10.34 2.02 8.56
N LEU A 255 11.59 1.88 8.13
CA LEU A 255 12.63 2.92 8.16
C LEU A 255 12.89 3.36 6.72
N THR A 256 12.65 4.65 6.41
CA THR A 256 12.79 5.17 5.05
C THR A 256 13.56 6.48 5.02
N SER A 257 14.19 6.76 3.89
CA SER A 257 14.90 8.00 3.67
C SER A 257 14.92 8.36 2.17
N GLY A 258 14.78 9.65 1.90
CA GLY A 258 15.13 10.26 0.60
C GLY A 258 16.28 11.23 0.83
N ILE A 259 17.45 10.94 0.26
CA ILE A 259 18.69 11.69 0.48
C ILE A 259 19.01 12.47 -0.80
N ASN A 260 19.07 13.80 -0.68
CA ASN A 260 19.52 14.67 -1.78
C ASN A 260 21.05 14.56 -1.95
N ALA A 261 21.49 13.92 -3.03
CA ALA A 261 22.90 13.75 -3.38
C ALA A 261 23.29 14.74 -4.49
N GLY A 262 23.59 15.97 -4.09
CA GLY A 262 23.77 17.11 -5.00
C GLY A 262 22.41 17.67 -5.48
N GLU A 263 22.45 18.42 -6.60
CA GLU A 263 21.26 19.12 -7.12
C GLU A 263 20.33 18.22 -7.96
N ASN A 264 20.87 17.12 -8.50
CA ASN A 264 20.21 16.34 -9.53
C ASN A 264 19.90 14.90 -9.13
N ASN A 265 20.27 14.48 -7.92
CA ASN A 265 20.10 13.09 -7.49
C ASN A 265 19.31 12.99 -6.20
N VAL A 266 18.42 12.01 -6.14
CA VAL A 266 17.76 11.59 -4.89
C VAL A 266 18.00 10.09 -4.72
N ILE A 267 18.66 9.71 -3.63
CA ILE A 267 18.81 8.31 -3.23
C ILE A 267 17.64 7.99 -2.31
N ARG A 268 16.84 6.98 -2.66
CA ARG A 268 15.69 6.49 -1.90
C ARG A 268 16.01 5.14 -1.32
N VAL A 269 15.92 5.01 -0.02
CA VAL A 269 16.19 3.75 0.68
C VAL A 269 15.07 3.44 1.66
N GLY A 270 14.74 2.16 1.76
CA GLY A 270 13.76 1.63 2.69
C GLY A 270 14.22 0.32 3.30
N LEU A 271 13.85 0.10 4.57
CA LEU A 271 14.01 -1.15 5.29
C LEU A 271 12.73 -1.40 6.08
N VAL A 272 12.10 -2.56 5.85
CA VAL A 272 10.91 -3.02 6.57
C VAL A 272 11.23 -4.34 7.22
N PHE A 273 10.84 -4.52 8.47
CA PHE A 273 10.93 -5.79 9.16
C PHE A 273 9.84 -5.92 10.24
N GLY A 274 9.44 -7.14 10.51
CA GLY A 274 8.39 -7.47 11.46
C GLY A 274 7.80 -8.85 11.20
N GLU A 275 6.61 -9.08 11.69
CA GLU A 275 5.86 -10.31 11.48
C GLU A 275 4.35 -10.02 11.43
N GLY A 276 3.61 -10.79 10.62
CA GLY A 276 2.17 -10.60 10.45
C GLY A 276 1.78 -9.23 9.88
N ILE A 277 2.59 -8.67 8.96
CA ILE A 277 2.40 -7.33 8.36
C ILE A 277 2.38 -7.34 6.84
N GLN A 278 2.30 -8.51 6.22
CA GLN A 278 2.38 -8.67 4.76
C GLN A 278 1.29 -7.89 4.02
N ASN A 279 0.09 -7.77 4.61
CA ASN A 279 -1.00 -6.97 4.05
C ASN A 279 -0.73 -5.45 4.06
N ALA A 280 0.26 -4.97 4.80
CA ALA A 280 0.72 -3.59 4.77
C ALA A 280 1.83 -3.34 3.74
N MET A 281 2.34 -4.39 3.11
CA MET A 281 3.34 -4.31 2.04
C MET A 281 2.68 -4.08 0.68
N ASN A 282 3.46 -3.60 -0.26
CA ASN A 282 3.00 -3.34 -1.63
C ASN A 282 2.63 -4.62 -2.38
N ASP A 283 3.48 -5.63 -2.31
CA ASP A 283 3.29 -6.93 -2.94
C ASP A 283 3.94 -8.01 -2.06
N SER A 284 3.14 -8.67 -1.22
CA SER A 284 3.60 -9.68 -0.27
C SER A 284 2.53 -10.76 -0.11
N PRO A 285 2.86 -11.96 0.40
CA PRO A 285 1.89 -13.04 0.58
C PRO A 285 0.95 -12.79 1.77
N VAL A 286 0.69 -13.82 2.56
CA VAL A 286 -0.23 -13.77 3.71
C VAL A 286 0.47 -13.35 5.01
N ASP A 287 -0.31 -12.84 5.98
CA ASP A 287 0.18 -12.44 7.30
C ASP A 287 0.47 -13.63 8.22
N ILE A 288 -0.38 -14.67 8.13
CA ILE A 288 -0.39 -15.85 9.03
C ILE A 288 -0.14 -17.10 8.20
N GLY A 289 0.88 -17.86 8.57
CA GLY A 289 1.14 -19.20 8.06
C GLY A 289 0.58 -20.27 8.99
N ILE A 290 0.30 -21.45 8.44
CA ILE A 290 -0.15 -22.61 9.20
C ILE A 290 1.04 -23.44 9.69
N GLN A 291 0.94 -23.97 10.91
CA GLN A 291 1.95 -24.81 11.56
C GLN A 291 1.30 -26.08 12.11
N ALA A 292 1.96 -27.24 11.95
CA ALA A 292 1.52 -28.48 12.56
C ALA A 292 1.77 -28.47 14.08
N ASN A 293 0.78 -28.94 14.86
CA ASN A 293 0.84 -29.05 16.32
C ASN A 293 0.32 -30.42 16.78
N PHE A 294 0.76 -31.49 16.15
CA PHE A 294 0.26 -32.86 16.41
C PHE A 294 0.51 -33.39 17.81
N GLY A 295 1.24 -32.66 18.66
CA GLY A 295 1.37 -32.94 20.08
C GLY A 295 0.12 -32.65 20.91
N ASP A 296 -0.80 -31.84 20.37
CA ASP A 296 -2.11 -31.50 20.96
C ASP A 296 -3.25 -31.98 20.04
N PRO A 297 -3.90 -33.11 20.37
CA PRO A 297 -5.00 -33.64 19.55
C PRO A 297 -6.22 -32.71 19.46
N ALA A 298 -6.45 -31.86 20.46
CA ALA A 298 -7.54 -30.89 20.45
C ALA A 298 -7.24 -29.66 19.58
N ARG A 299 -5.96 -29.37 19.32
CA ARG A 299 -5.49 -28.27 18.49
C ARG A 299 -4.33 -28.73 17.61
N PRO A 300 -4.59 -29.59 16.61
CA PRO A 300 -3.52 -30.21 15.80
C PRO A 300 -2.84 -29.24 14.82
N LEU A 301 -3.44 -28.09 14.57
CA LEU A 301 -2.91 -27.03 13.71
C LEU A 301 -2.99 -25.68 14.44
N VAL A 302 -2.01 -24.81 14.21
CA VAL A 302 -1.97 -23.45 14.74
C VAL A 302 -1.57 -22.47 13.65
N GLY A 303 -1.98 -21.23 13.79
CA GLY A 303 -1.53 -20.13 12.91
C GLY A 303 -0.41 -19.36 13.57
N GLU A 304 0.63 -19.00 12.81
CA GLU A 304 1.76 -18.19 13.26
C GLU A 304 1.97 -16.97 12.35
N PRO A 305 2.30 -15.80 12.94
CA PRO A 305 2.59 -14.62 12.14
C PRO A 305 3.91 -14.83 11.40
N LEU A 306 3.90 -14.65 10.07
CA LEU A 306 5.08 -14.86 9.26
C LEU A 306 6.07 -13.69 9.41
N PRO A 307 7.33 -13.95 9.77
CA PRO A 307 8.37 -12.94 9.77
C PRO A 307 8.70 -12.46 8.34
N ILE A 308 8.99 -11.16 8.22
CA ILE A 308 9.39 -10.52 6.96
C ILE A 308 10.59 -9.60 7.18
N VAL A 309 11.53 -9.65 6.26
CA VAL A 309 12.58 -8.63 6.09
C VAL A 309 12.57 -8.18 4.64
N ALA A 310 12.51 -6.86 4.44
CA ALA A 310 12.45 -6.30 3.11
C ALA A 310 13.23 -4.99 3.02
N TRP A 311 13.83 -4.72 1.87
CA TRP A 311 14.58 -3.49 1.64
C TRP A 311 14.49 -3.03 0.19
N SER A 312 14.72 -1.74 0.00
CA SER A 312 14.74 -1.10 -1.32
C SER A 312 15.83 -0.04 -1.40
N ALA A 313 16.44 0.11 -2.57
CA ALA A 313 17.43 1.15 -2.86
C ALA A 313 17.27 1.60 -4.32
N PHE A 314 16.95 2.88 -4.50
CA PHE A 314 16.74 3.49 -5.82
C PHE A 314 17.47 4.82 -5.91
N LEU A 315 17.89 5.17 -7.12
CA LEU A 315 18.45 6.45 -7.49
C LEU A 315 17.53 7.11 -8.51
N ASP A 316 16.96 8.25 -8.17
CA ASP A 316 16.34 9.16 -9.14
C ASP A 316 17.36 10.20 -9.59
N HIS A 317 17.50 10.37 -10.89
CA HIS A 317 18.41 11.34 -11.51
C HIS A 317 17.68 12.31 -12.43
N LYS A 318 17.96 13.60 -12.28
CA LYS A 318 17.47 14.66 -13.17
C LYS A 318 18.57 15.07 -14.12
N TRP A 319 18.49 14.66 -15.39
CA TRP A 319 19.44 15.06 -16.43
C TRP A 319 19.33 16.55 -16.77
N ASN A 320 18.09 17.03 -16.87
CA ASN A 320 17.73 18.42 -17.11
C ASN A 320 16.22 18.62 -16.81
N ASP A 321 15.65 19.78 -17.15
CA ASP A 321 14.24 20.08 -16.85
C ASP A 321 13.22 19.21 -17.61
N ARG A 322 13.66 18.46 -18.62
CA ARG A 322 12.80 17.61 -19.44
C ARG A 322 13.06 16.11 -19.27
N PHE A 323 14.25 15.71 -18.87
CA PHE A 323 14.65 14.32 -18.78
C PHE A 323 14.98 13.91 -17.35
N THR A 324 14.39 12.80 -16.93
CA THR A 324 14.66 12.14 -15.65
C THR A 324 14.83 10.65 -15.85
N SER A 325 15.52 10.00 -14.92
CA SER A 325 15.67 8.55 -14.87
C SER A 325 15.55 8.05 -13.44
N ALA A 326 15.12 6.82 -13.29
CA ALA A 326 15.24 6.06 -12.05
C ALA A 326 15.91 4.72 -12.35
N VAL A 327 16.72 4.23 -11.41
CA VAL A 327 17.30 2.90 -11.42
C VAL A 327 17.41 2.38 -10.00
N GLY A 328 17.17 1.10 -9.81
CA GLY A 328 17.36 0.52 -8.49
C GLY A 328 16.83 -0.90 -8.37
N TYR A 329 16.85 -1.37 -7.14
CA TYR A 329 16.56 -2.74 -6.77
C TYR A 329 15.87 -2.81 -5.43
N SER A 330 15.07 -3.86 -5.25
CA SER A 330 14.42 -4.18 -3.98
C SER A 330 14.26 -5.68 -3.78
N ARG A 331 14.13 -6.09 -2.52
CA ARG A 331 13.98 -7.48 -2.13
C ARG A 331 13.10 -7.59 -0.89
N GLN A 332 12.37 -8.70 -0.80
CA GLN A 332 11.71 -9.16 0.41
C GLN A 332 11.94 -10.65 0.62
N ASP A 333 12.08 -11.05 1.86
CA ASP A 333 12.23 -12.43 2.30
C ASP A 333 11.20 -12.72 3.39
N ILE A 334 10.53 -13.86 3.27
CA ILE A 334 9.55 -14.38 4.24
C ILE A 334 10.17 -15.60 4.91
N ASP A 335 10.04 -15.69 6.22
CA ASP A 335 10.34 -16.91 6.96
C ASP A 335 9.06 -17.73 7.07
N ASN A 336 8.97 -18.79 6.25
CA ASN A 336 7.79 -19.61 6.10
C ASN A 336 7.65 -20.60 7.25
N THR A 337 6.42 -20.95 7.62
CA THR A 337 6.13 -22.08 8.53
C THR A 337 6.24 -23.40 7.77
N ASP A 338 6.57 -24.49 8.48
CA ASP A 338 6.86 -25.80 7.88
C ASP A 338 5.67 -26.44 7.14
N ALA A 339 4.45 -26.00 7.45
CA ALA A 339 3.22 -26.55 6.87
C ALA A 339 2.65 -25.68 5.73
N GLN A 340 3.33 -24.66 5.29
CA GLN A 340 2.96 -23.96 4.05
C GLN A 340 3.24 -24.82 2.82
N GLU A 341 2.53 -24.56 1.71
CA GLU A 341 2.76 -25.27 0.45
C GLU A 341 4.20 -25.14 -0.04
N PRO A 342 4.77 -26.16 -0.68
CA PRO A 342 6.13 -26.09 -1.21
C PRO A 342 6.35 -24.90 -2.18
N ASP A 343 5.31 -24.52 -2.92
CA ASP A 343 5.31 -23.40 -3.85
C ASP A 343 4.94 -22.06 -3.19
N ALA A 344 4.75 -22.02 -1.85
CA ALA A 344 4.50 -20.79 -1.14
C ALA A 344 5.60 -19.75 -1.41
N PHE A 345 5.23 -18.49 -1.44
CA PHE A 345 6.18 -17.40 -1.70
C PHE A 345 7.19 -17.27 -0.56
N LYS A 346 8.48 -17.27 -0.89
CA LYS A 346 9.57 -17.08 0.05
C LYS A 346 10.35 -15.80 -0.20
N THR A 347 10.87 -15.63 -1.41
CA THR A 347 11.71 -14.48 -1.75
C THR A 347 11.18 -13.79 -3.00
N GLY A 348 11.08 -12.46 -2.93
CA GLY A 348 10.81 -11.61 -4.09
C GLY A 348 11.92 -10.61 -4.33
N GLN A 349 12.30 -10.44 -5.59
CA GLN A 349 13.30 -9.49 -6.02
C GLN A 349 12.74 -8.67 -7.18
N TYR A 350 13.10 -7.38 -7.24
CA TYR A 350 12.63 -6.48 -8.28
C TYR A 350 13.73 -5.47 -8.63
N ALA A 351 13.84 -5.17 -9.91
CA ALA A 351 14.72 -4.12 -10.42
C ALA A 351 14.03 -3.32 -11.53
N LEU A 352 14.35 -2.05 -11.65
CA LEU A 352 13.91 -1.20 -12.75
C LEU A 352 15.02 -0.28 -13.23
N GLY A 353 14.85 0.18 -14.48
CA GLY A 353 15.61 1.29 -15.05
C GLY A 353 14.79 1.99 -16.12
N ASN A 354 14.68 3.32 -16.07
CA ASN A 354 13.88 4.10 -16.99
C ASN A 354 14.53 5.35 -17.52
N LEU A 355 13.91 5.89 -18.57
CA LEU A 355 14.14 7.25 -19.09
C LEU A 355 12.78 7.88 -19.37
N LEU A 356 12.50 8.99 -18.70
CA LEU A 356 11.25 9.74 -18.81
C LEU A 356 11.51 11.11 -19.42
N TYR A 357 10.62 11.51 -20.33
CA TYR A 357 10.68 12.78 -21.04
C TYR A 357 9.40 13.58 -20.86
N ALA A 358 9.53 14.81 -20.41
CA ALA A 358 8.44 15.78 -20.25
C ALA A 358 8.60 16.88 -21.33
N PRO A 359 8.01 16.74 -22.53
CA PRO A 359 8.14 17.72 -23.62
C PRO A 359 7.60 19.09 -23.26
N VAL A 360 6.48 19.10 -22.54
CA VAL A 360 5.78 20.29 -22.05
C VAL A 360 5.15 19.99 -20.68
N PRO A 361 4.81 21.01 -19.87
CA PRO A 361 4.08 20.80 -18.63
C PRO A 361 2.79 19.97 -18.85
N GLY A 362 2.56 18.99 -17.99
CA GLY A 362 1.38 18.12 -18.07
C GLY A 362 1.52 16.91 -18.99
N VAL A 363 2.57 16.80 -19.79
CA VAL A 363 2.79 15.64 -20.68
C VAL A 363 4.06 14.90 -20.27
N MET A 364 3.97 13.60 -20.12
CA MET A 364 5.13 12.72 -19.90
C MET A 364 5.03 11.52 -20.85
N VAL A 365 6.16 11.21 -21.47
CA VAL A 365 6.38 9.98 -22.22
C VAL A 365 7.65 9.32 -21.71
N GLY A 366 7.75 8.00 -21.80
CA GLY A 366 8.97 7.33 -21.37
C GLY A 366 8.93 5.85 -21.57
N GLY A 367 10.07 5.22 -21.28
CA GLY A 367 10.24 3.78 -21.31
C GLY A 367 10.92 3.29 -20.05
N GLU A 368 10.51 2.12 -19.58
CA GLU A 368 11.03 1.46 -18.38
C GLU A 368 11.25 -0.03 -18.66
N LEU A 369 12.42 -0.52 -18.28
CA LEU A 369 12.73 -1.94 -18.19
C LEU A 369 12.52 -2.39 -16.76
N GLN A 370 11.89 -3.55 -16.59
CA GLN A 370 11.57 -4.13 -15.29
C GLN A 370 11.94 -5.61 -15.30
N TRP A 371 12.51 -6.02 -14.19
CA TRP A 371 12.81 -7.41 -13.90
C TRP A 371 12.26 -7.77 -12.53
N GLY A 372 11.66 -8.96 -12.41
CA GLY A 372 11.18 -9.53 -11.16
C GLY A 372 11.60 -10.98 -11.04
N ARG A 373 11.80 -11.44 -9.81
CA ARG A 373 12.07 -12.85 -9.49
C ARG A 373 11.29 -13.28 -8.27
N ARG A 374 10.71 -14.47 -8.36
CA ARG A 374 10.03 -15.17 -7.29
C ARG A 374 10.74 -16.49 -7.00
N GLU A 375 11.04 -16.74 -5.73
CA GLU A 375 11.51 -18.00 -5.23
C GLU A 375 10.48 -18.61 -4.29
N SER A 376 10.27 -19.90 -4.38
CA SER A 376 9.32 -20.66 -3.57
C SER A 376 9.96 -21.18 -2.29
N PHE A 377 9.14 -21.60 -1.32
CA PHE A 377 9.58 -22.06 0.00
C PHE A 377 10.41 -23.33 -0.09
N GLN A 378 9.89 -24.37 -0.72
CA GLN A 378 10.56 -25.67 -0.87
C GLN A 378 10.59 -26.16 -2.32
N ASP A 379 9.89 -25.53 -3.23
CA ASP A 379 9.93 -25.83 -4.65
C ASP A 379 11.17 -25.17 -5.29
N PRO A 380 12.00 -25.91 -6.04
CA PRO A 380 13.20 -25.40 -6.69
C PRO A 380 12.90 -24.47 -7.89
N PHE A 381 11.64 -24.40 -8.35
CA PHE A 381 11.29 -23.55 -9.48
C PHE A 381 11.45 -22.07 -9.14
N ILE A 382 12.02 -21.33 -10.07
CA ILE A 382 12.22 -19.88 -9.97
C ILE A 382 11.38 -19.20 -11.04
N GLY A 383 10.41 -18.39 -10.62
CA GLY A 383 9.63 -17.57 -11.53
C GLY A 383 10.35 -16.26 -11.83
N ASP A 384 10.76 -16.06 -13.07
CA ASP A 384 11.35 -14.80 -13.53
C ASP A 384 10.35 -14.00 -14.38
N GLY A 385 10.33 -12.68 -14.19
CA GLY A 385 9.59 -11.72 -14.99
C GLY A 385 10.53 -10.71 -15.64
N PHE A 386 10.39 -10.47 -16.94
CA PHE A 386 11.10 -9.41 -17.65
C PHE A 386 10.18 -8.70 -18.64
N LYS A 387 10.05 -7.39 -18.54
CA LYS A 387 9.21 -6.60 -19.43
C LYS A 387 9.80 -5.24 -19.78
N VAL A 388 9.35 -4.69 -20.91
CA VAL A 388 9.52 -3.29 -21.28
C VAL A 388 8.15 -2.62 -21.29
N GLN A 389 8.06 -1.43 -20.70
CA GLN A 389 6.85 -0.63 -20.65
C GLN A 389 7.12 0.77 -21.20
N PHE A 390 6.24 1.26 -22.05
CA PHE A 390 6.21 2.63 -22.52
C PHE A 390 4.94 3.30 -22.02
N VAL A 391 5.04 4.60 -21.69
CA VAL A 391 3.89 5.37 -21.20
C VAL A 391 3.69 6.65 -21.98
N PHE A 392 2.41 7.02 -22.08
CA PHE A 392 1.94 8.33 -22.52
C PHE A 392 0.99 8.85 -21.47
N LYS A 393 1.40 9.87 -20.71
CA LYS A 393 0.63 10.40 -19.59
C LYS A 393 0.30 11.86 -19.81
N TYR A 394 -0.98 12.20 -19.69
CA TYR A 394 -1.53 13.53 -19.85
C TYR A 394 -2.20 13.97 -18.55
N ASN A 395 -1.55 14.89 -17.83
CA ASN A 395 -2.08 15.41 -16.57
C ASN A 395 -3.01 16.60 -16.85
N PHE A 396 -4.05 16.73 -16.03
CA PHE A 396 -4.93 17.88 -16.02
C PHE A 396 -5.19 18.34 -14.58
N SER A 397 -5.43 19.65 -14.42
CA SER A 397 -5.90 20.24 -13.16
C SER A 397 -6.70 21.48 -13.41
N ALA A 398 -7.70 21.74 -12.56
CA ALA A 398 -8.50 22.95 -12.55
C ALA A 398 -8.88 23.30 -11.11
N SER A 399 -8.94 24.59 -10.80
CA SER A 399 -9.42 25.08 -9.50
C SER A 399 -10.66 25.95 -9.69
N ILE A 400 -11.69 25.71 -8.89
CA ILE A 400 -12.98 26.42 -8.90
C ILE A 400 -13.17 27.05 -7.54
N GLY A 401 -13.54 28.35 -7.49
CA GLY A 401 -13.65 29.13 -6.25
C GLY A 401 -12.29 29.55 -5.71
N GLY A 402 -12.24 29.98 -4.44
CA GLY A 402 -11.06 30.62 -3.88
C GLY A 402 -10.95 32.10 -4.29
N LYS A 403 -10.05 32.88 -3.67
CA LYS A 403 -9.81 34.34 -3.72
C LYS A 403 -10.78 35.19 -2.95
#